data_ba15b1b5f83f94f4a2fffe0e691b0b58
#
_entry.id   ba15b1b5f83f94f4a2fffe0e691b0b58
#
_cell.length_a   1.000
_cell.length_b   1.000
_cell.length_c   1.000
_cell.angle_alpha   90.00
_cell.angle_beta   90.00
_cell.angle_gamma   90.00
#
_symmetry.space_group_name_H-M   'P 1'
#
loop_
_entity.id
_entity.type
_entity.pdbx_description
1 polymer ?
#
loop_
_entity_poly.entity_id
_entity_poly.type
_entity_poly.pdbx_seq_one_letter_code
_entity_poly.pdbx_strand_id
1 'polypeptide(L)'
;MPIRLSRAHADFDAQFRQFLAAKRETSADVEAAARAIVDDVAKRGDAALLEATRKFDRLELTAASLRVTADEIEAAVTACDAATLDALKFARDRIEAFHLKQLPQDQRFTDAAGVELGWRWSAIESAGLYVPGGTAAYPSSVLMNAIPAKVAGVSRLVMVVPAPDGKLNPLVLAAAHLGGVSEIYRVGGAQAVAALAHGTATIAPVVKIVGPGNAYVAAAKRLVFGKVGIDVIAGPSEVLVIADDSGNADWIAADLLAQAEHDASAQSILITDSRRLADDVARAVEGQLKTLPRAQIAGASWADFGAIIEVEDLDQAVPLADAIAAEHLEIMTRDPDAFAARVRNAGAIFLGAHTPEAIGDYVGGSNHVLPTARSARFSSGLGVLDFMKRTSLLKCGPEQLRALGPAAMTLGKAEGLDAHSRSVGIRLNLP
;
A
#
# COMPACT_ATOMS: atom_id res chain seq x y z
N MET A 1 15.75 17.23 -17.81
CA MET A 1 14.96 18.32 -17.22
C MET A 1 13.50 17.82 -17.16
N PRO A 2 12.73 18.18 -16.14
CA PRO A 2 11.34 17.75 -16.02
C PRO A 2 10.51 18.29 -17.19
N ILE A 3 9.39 17.63 -17.46
CA ILE A 3 8.44 18.16 -18.43
C ILE A 3 7.79 19.43 -17.86
N ARG A 4 7.62 20.45 -18.70
CA ARG A 4 6.87 21.65 -18.34
C ARG A 4 5.58 21.72 -19.15
N LEU A 5 4.45 21.81 -18.46
CA LEU A 5 3.12 21.94 -19.06
C LEU A 5 2.48 23.26 -18.59
N SER A 6 1.76 23.92 -19.45
CA SER A 6 1.00 25.13 -19.07
C SER A 6 -0.41 25.04 -19.58
N ARG A 7 -1.38 25.25 -18.69
CA ARG A 7 -2.81 25.24 -19.01
C ARG A 7 -3.19 26.30 -20.02
N ALA A 8 -2.39 27.37 -20.14
CA ALA A 8 -2.58 28.40 -21.13
C ALA A 8 -2.31 27.95 -22.59
N HIS A 9 -1.64 26.81 -22.79
CA HIS A 9 -1.33 26.31 -24.12
C HIS A 9 -2.49 25.49 -24.70
N ALA A 10 -2.80 25.71 -25.96
CA ALA A 10 -3.93 25.07 -26.65
C ALA A 10 -3.84 23.53 -26.73
N ASP A 11 -2.64 22.97 -26.67
CA ASP A 11 -2.35 21.54 -26.73
C ASP A 11 -2.17 20.88 -25.33
N PHE A 12 -2.40 21.65 -24.25
CA PHE A 12 -2.22 21.18 -22.87
C PHE A 12 -2.92 19.84 -22.61
N ASP A 13 -4.20 19.71 -22.96
CA ASP A 13 -4.96 18.50 -22.68
C ASP A 13 -4.42 17.27 -23.40
N ALA A 14 -3.82 17.44 -24.58
CA ALA A 14 -3.17 16.35 -25.31
C ALA A 14 -1.84 15.96 -24.64
N GLN A 15 -1.01 16.94 -24.28
CA GLN A 15 0.25 16.73 -23.59
C GLN A 15 0.04 16.11 -22.20
N PHE A 16 -0.95 16.59 -21.45
CA PHE A 16 -1.29 16.06 -20.13
C PHE A 16 -1.77 14.61 -20.23
N ARG A 17 -2.63 14.27 -21.21
CA ARG A 17 -3.01 12.86 -21.44
C ARG A 17 -1.82 12.00 -21.81
N GLN A 18 -0.89 12.49 -22.62
CA GLN A 18 0.35 11.77 -22.94
C GLN A 18 1.22 11.56 -21.69
N PHE A 19 1.38 12.59 -20.87
CA PHE A 19 2.08 12.51 -19.60
C PHE A 19 1.45 11.46 -18.66
N LEU A 20 0.14 11.47 -18.53
CA LEU A 20 -0.58 10.46 -17.75
C LEU A 20 -0.45 9.04 -18.34
N ALA A 21 -0.36 8.91 -19.65
CA ALA A 21 -0.25 7.62 -20.34
C ALA A 21 1.18 7.08 -20.37
N ALA A 22 2.17 7.87 -19.97
CA ALA A 22 3.56 7.41 -19.90
C ALA A 22 3.65 6.18 -18.99
N LYS A 23 3.98 5.04 -19.61
CA LYS A 23 3.98 3.75 -18.91
C LYS A 23 5.21 3.64 -18.04
N ARG A 24 4.97 3.36 -16.78
CA ARG A 24 5.99 2.96 -15.80
C ARG A 24 5.76 1.51 -15.38
N GLU A 25 5.16 0.70 -16.29
CA GLU A 25 4.70 -0.65 -16.02
C GLU A 25 5.79 -1.71 -16.14
N THR A 26 5.55 -2.80 -15.44
CA THR A 26 6.32 -4.04 -15.49
C THR A 26 6.29 -4.65 -16.90
N SER A 27 7.43 -5.07 -17.42
CA SER A 27 7.51 -5.71 -18.74
C SER A 27 6.86 -7.12 -18.73
N ALA A 28 6.41 -7.58 -19.91
CA ALA A 28 5.86 -8.93 -20.07
C ALA A 28 6.85 -10.04 -19.66
N ASP A 29 8.15 -9.79 -19.82
CA ASP A 29 9.21 -10.71 -19.42
C ASP A 29 9.27 -10.91 -17.91
N VAL A 30 9.03 -9.84 -17.12
CA VAL A 30 8.97 -9.93 -15.65
C VAL A 30 7.77 -10.76 -15.21
N GLU A 31 6.62 -10.59 -15.86
CA GLU A 31 5.43 -11.37 -15.52
C GLU A 31 5.63 -12.86 -15.83
N ALA A 32 6.21 -13.21 -16.99
CA ALA A 32 6.52 -14.59 -17.35
C ALA A 32 7.52 -15.23 -16.38
N ALA A 33 8.57 -14.49 -16.00
CA ALA A 33 9.56 -14.97 -15.05
C ALA A 33 8.96 -15.15 -13.64
N ALA A 34 8.14 -14.20 -13.17
CA ALA A 34 7.45 -14.31 -11.88
C ALA A 34 6.51 -15.53 -11.87
N ARG A 35 5.76 -15.77 -12.95
CA ARG A 35 4.87 -16.92 -13.09
C ARG A 35 5.65 -18.24 -12.99
N ALA A 36 6.76 -18.38 -13.71
CA ALA A 36 7.58 -19.57 -13.64
C ALA A 36 8.06 -19.86 -12.20
N ILE A 37 8.45 -18.82 -11.46
CA ILE A 37 8.88 -18.95 -10.05
C ILE A 37 7.71 -19.36 -9.15
N VAL A 38 6.55 -18.71 -9.31
CA VAL A 38 5.35 -18.99 -8.49
C VAL A 38 4.89 -20.43 -8.71
N ASP A 39 4.81 -20.88 -9.96
CA ASP A 39 4.38 -22.24 -10.32
C ASP A 39 5.37 -23.29 -9.80
N ASP A 40 6.67 -22.99 -9.83
CA ASP A 40 7.71 -23.89 -9.34
C ASP A 40 7.65 -24.05 -7.81
N VAL A 41 7.51 -22.96 -7.06
CA VAL A 41 7.34 -23.03 -5.60
C VAL A 41 6.04 -23.74 -5.23
N ALA A 42 4.94 -23.48 -5.93
CA ALA A 42 3.67 -24.17 -5.71
C ALA A 42 3.80 -25.70 -5.91
N LYS A 43 4.66 -26.15 -6.84
CA LYS A 43 4.88 -27.57 -7.16
C LYS A 43 5.93 -28.26 -6.29
N ARG A 44 7.08 -27.61 -6.05
CA ARG A 44 8.24 -28.21 -5.38
C ARG A 44 8.48 -27.73 -3.94
N GLY A 45 7.70 -26.72 -3.47
CA GLY A 45 7.78 -26.22 -2.11
C GLY A 45 9.17 -25.67 -1.73
N ASP A 46 9.70 -26.13 -0.59
CA ASP A 46 10.99 -25.66 -0.05
C ASP A 46 12.15 -25.84 -1.03
N ALA A 47 12.14 -26.90 -1.86
CA ALA A 47 13.22 -27.14 -2.81
C ALA A 47 13.34 -25.99 -3.84
N ALA A 48 12.21 -25.55 -4.41
CA ALA A 48 12.19 -24.42 -5.34
C ALA A 48 12.51 -23.09 -4.61
N LEU A 49 11.99 -22.91 -3.40
CA LEU A 49 12.23 -21.72 -2.57
C LEU A 49 13.73 -21.54 -2.29
N LEU A 50 14.40 -22.60 -1.86
CA LEU A 50 15.83 -22.58 -1.54
C LEU A 50 16.69 -22.37 -2.79
N GLU A 51 16.34 -23.01 -3.91
CA GLU A 51 17.02 -22.83 -5.18
C GLU A 51 16.93 -21.40 -5.69
N ALA A 52 15.75 -20.80 -5.66
CA ALA A 52 15.53 -19.41 -6.04
C ALA A 52 16.29 -18.44 -5.11
N THR A 53 16.29 -18.67 -3.79
CA THR A 53 17.04 -17.87 -2.82
C THR A 53 18.54 -17.94 -3.06
N ARG A 54 19.09 -19.13 -3.33
CA ARG A 54 20.50 -19.29 -3.69
C ARG A 54 20.84 -18.51 -4.97
N LYS A 55 19.95 -18.55 -5.97
CA LYS A 55 20.17 -17.90 -7.27
C LYS A 55 20.11 -16.37 -7.17
N PHE A 56 19.11 -15.83 -6.46
CA PHE A 56 18.81 -14.38 -6.48
C PHE A 56 19.44 -13.63 -5.32
N ASP A 57 19.46 -14.24 -4.12
CA ASP A 57 20.04 -13.63 -2.91
C ASP A 57 21.49 -14.07 -2.66
N ARG A 58 22.02 -14.99 -3.47
CA ARG A 58 23.37 -15.59 -3.30
C ARG A 58 23.57 -16.18 -1.89
N LEU A 59 22.51 -16.75 -1.34
CA LEU A 59 22.46 -17.27 0.02
C LEU A 59 22.11 -18.75 0.00
N GLU A 60 23.01 -19.59 0.49
CA GLU A 60 22.74 -21.00 0.70
C GLU A 60 22.05 -21.21 2.05
N LEU A 61 20.83 -21.74 1.99
CA LEU A 61 20.00 -22.04 3.14
C LEU A 61 19.56 -23.50 3.12
N THR A 62 19.21 -23.99 4.29
CA THR A 62 18.45 -25.23 4.50
C THR A 62 17.06 -24.88 5.02
N ALA A 63 16.14 -25.82 5.02
CA ALA A 63 14.82 -25.63 5.63
C ALA A 63 14.93 -25.14 7.10
N ALA A 64 15.90 -25.68 7.86
CA ALA A 64 16.11 -25.29 9.25
C ALA A 64 16.65 -23.86 9.43
N SER A 65 17.38 -23.32 8.46
CA SER A 65 17.97 -21.97 8.52
C SER A 65 17.16 -20.89 7.81
N LEU A 66 16.02 -21.24 7.19
CA LEU A 66 15.11 -20.26 6.57
C LEU A 66 14.54 -19.29 7.58
N ARG A 67 14.15 -19.80 8.77
CA ARG A 67 13.56 -18.98 9.84
C ARG A 67 14.64 -18.23 10.62
N VAL A 68 14.39 -16.98 10.91
CA VAL A 68 15.17 -16.17 11.86
C VAL A 68 14.81 -16.61 13.26
N THR A 69 15.81 -16.90 14.09
CA THR A 69 15.61 -17.39 15.46
C THR A 69 15.31 -16.24 16.44
N ALA A 70 14.78 -16.57 17.62
CA ALA A 70 14.56 -15.58 18.66
C ALA A 70 15.88 -14.94 19.14
N ASP A 71 16.95 -15.74 19.22
CA ASP A 71 18.29 -15.26 19.62
C ASP A 71 18.85 -14.26 18.61
N GLU A 72 18.65 -14.50 17.31
CA GLU A 72 19.05 -13.56 16.26
C GLU A 72 18.28 -12.25 16.34
N ILE A 73 16.98 -12.29 16.68
CA ILE A 73 16.15 -11.10 16.87
C ILE A 73 16.64 -10.31 18.10
N GLU A 74 16.88 -10.99 19.21
CA GLU A 74 17.37 -10.36 20.45
C GLU A 74 18.77 -9.72 20.24
N ALA A 75 19.67 -10.43 19.56
CA ALA A 75 20.98 -9.91 19.19
C ALA A 75 20.86 -8.67 18.28
N ALA A 76 19.93 -8.68 17.32
CA ALA A 76 19.69 -7.54 16.44
C ALA A 76 19.17 -6.32 17.22
N VAL A 77 18.21 -6.51 18.15
CA VAL A 77 17.70 -5.43 19.02
C VAL A 77 18.84 -4.84 19.85
N THR A 78 19.70 -5.71 20.43
CA THR A 78 20.84 -5.27 21.25
C THR A 78 21.89 -4.52 20.43
N ALA A 79 22.06 -4.86 19.16
CA ALA A 79 23.03 -4.21 18.25
C ALA A 79 22.57 -2.82 17.75
N CYS A 80 21.29 -2.48 17.91
CA CYS A 80 20.79 -1.17 17.49
C CYS A 80 21.18 -0.09 18.51
N ASP A 81 21.50 1.11 18.01
CA ASP A 81 21.73 2.25 18.89
C ASP A 81 20.43 2.72 19.57
N ALA A 82 20.55 3.28 20.76
CA ALA A 82 19.42 3.67 21.59
C ALA A 82 18.53 4.74 20.92
N ALA A 83 19.13 5.72 20.25
CA ALA A 83 18.40 6.82 19.62
C ALA A 83 17.51 6.31 18.49
N THR A 84 18.01 5.41 17.65
CA THR A 84 17.24 4.80 16.56
C THR A 84 16.14 3.88 17.12
N LEU A 85 16.41 3.11 18.17
CA LEU A 85 15.37 2.29 18.83
C LEU A 85 14.27 3.15 19.44
N ASP A 86 14.60 4.27 20.06
CA ASP A 86 13.61 5.18 20.63
C ASP A 86 12.78 5.86 19.54
N ALA A 87 13.39 6.22 18.39
CA ALA A 87 12.66 6.71 17.23
C ALA A 87 11.67 5.65 16.68
N LEU A 88 12.09 4.37 16.60
CA LEU A 88 11.19 3.27 16.18
C LEU A 88 10.04 3.04 17.16
N LYS A 89 10.29 3.11 18.46
CA LYS A 89 9.23 3.03 19.48
C LYS A 89 8.24 4.20 19.35
N PHE A 90 8.77 5.40 19.18
CA PHE A 90 7.94 6.59 18.97
C PHE A 90 7.07 6.46 17.71
N ALA A 91 7.64 6.01 16.59
CA ALA A 91 6.90 5.73 15.36
C ALA A 91 5.80 4.68 15.58
N ARG A 92 6.15 3.53 16.22
CA ARG A 92 5.19 2.47 16.58
C ARG A 92 3.99 3.02 17.34
N ASP A 93 4.23 3.79 18.40
CA ASP A 93 3.17 4.30 19.29
C ASP A 93 2.22 5.25 18.54
N ARG A 94 2.77 6.09 17.65
CA ARG A 94 1.97 6.99 16.82
C ARG A 94 1.15 6.23 15.77
N ILE A 95 1.76 5.25 15.10
CA ILE A 95 1.06 4.39 14.11
C ILE A 95 -0.06 3.61 14.81
N GLU A 96 0.21 3.03 15.99
CA GLU A 96 -0.80 2.29 16.75
C GLU A 96 -1.96 3.20 17.18
N ALA A 97 -1.66 4.38 17.71
CA ALA A 97 -2.67 5.35 18.14
C ALA A 97 -3.60 5.80 16.99
N PHE A 98 -3.05 6.00 15.78
CA PHE A 98 -3.82 6.34 14.59
C PHE A 98 -4.73 5.17 14.18
N HIS A 99 -4.17 3.98 14.07
CA HIS A 99 -4.90 2.80 13.58
C HIS A 99 -5.97 2.32 14.55
N LEU A 100 -5.80 2.50 15.86
CA LEU A 100 -6.84 2.23 16.86
C LEU A 100 -8.14 3.03 16.59
N LYS A 101 -8.06 4.21 15.96
CA LYS A 101 -9.23 5.00 15.58
C LYS A 101 -9.98 4.44 14.37
N GLN A 102 -9.37 3.53 13.61
CA GLN A 102 -9.97 2.90 12.43
C GLN A 102 -10.77 1.63 12.78
N LEU A 103 -10.73 1.15 14.02
CA LEU A 103 -11.47 -0.06 14.41
C LEU A 103 -12.97 0.14 14.20
N PRO A 104 -13.61 -0.71 13.37
CA PRO A 104 -15.01 -0.62 13.11
C PRO A 104 -15.82 -1.27 14.25
N GLN A 105 -17.10 -0.92 14.33
CA GLN A 105 -18.03 -1.48 15.31
C GLN A 105 -19.01 -2.45 14.68
N ASP A 106 -19.35 -3.51 15.42
CA ASP A 106 -20.46 -4.39 15.12
C ASP A 106 -21.77 -3.62 15.27
N GLN A 107 -22.74 -3.94 14.44
CA GLN A 107 -24.07 -3.34 14.55
C GLN A 107 -25.16 -4.40 14.43
N ARG A 108 -26.27 -4.18 15.17
CA ARG A 108 -27.55 -4.87 15.01
C ARG A 108 -28.68 -3.86 15.13
N PHE A 109 -29.68 -4.01 14.28
CA PHE A 109 -30.90 -3.19 14.28
C PHE A 109 -32.07 -3.99 13.72
N THR A 110 -33.28 -3.57 14.07
CA THR A 110 -34.50 -4.15 13.53
C THR A 110 -35.10 -3.17 12.53
N ASP A 111 -35.40 -3.64 11.34
CA ASP A 111 -36.01 -2.82 10.30
C ASP A 111 -37.53 -2.66 10.51
N ALA A 112 -38.18 -1.89 9.61
CA ALA A 112 -39.65 -1.65 9.68
C ALA A 112 -40.51 -2.91 9.50
N ALA A 113 -39.95 -3.98 8.92
CA ALA A 113 -40.63 -5.28 8.79
C ALA A 113 -40.41 -6.20 10.01
N GLY A 114 -39.66 -5.73 11.01
CA GLY A 114 -39.32 -6.49 12.20
C GLY A 114 -38.15 -7.49 12.00
N VAL A 115 -37.45 -7.40 10.89
CA VAL A 115 -36.27 -8.25 10.61
C VAL A 115 -35.05 -7.71 11.38
N GLU A 116 -34.37 -8.60 12.12
CA GLU A 116 -33.09 -8.25 12.74
C GLU A 116 -31.98 -8.35 11.70
N LEU A 117 -31.36 -7.22 11.40
CA LEU A 117 -30.24 -7.05 10.48
C LEU A 117 -29.00 -6.63 11.25
N GLY A 118 -27.84 -6.88 10.67
CA GLY A 118 -26.60 -6.40 11.27
C GLY A 118 -25.36 -6.89 10.53
N TRP A 119 -24.24 -6.57 11.14
CA TRP A 119 -22.94 -7.09 10.73
C TRP A 119 -22.01 -7.21 11.92
N ARG A 120 -21.06 -8.11 11.80
CA ARG A 120 -19.94 -8.23 12.72
C ARG A 120 -18.64 -8.18 11.94
N TRP A 121 -17.63 -7.62 12.57
CA TRP A 121 -16.26 -7.61 12.12
C TRP A 121 -15.44 -8.69 12.78
N SER A 122 -14.52 -9.27 12.07
CA SER A 122 -13.54 -10.23 12.60
C SER A 122 -12.21 -10.06 11.88
N ALA A 123 -11.11 -10.18 12.61
CA ALA A 123 -9.80 -10.23 12.02
C ALA A 123 -9.65 -11.41 11.06
N ILE A 124 -8.77 -11.29 10.08
CA ILE A 124 -8.26 -12.44 9.33
C ILE A 124 -7.33 -13.25 10.21
N GLU A 125 -7.13 -14.53 9.89
CA GLU A 125 -6.37 -15.45 10.73
C GLU A 125 -4.86 -15.20 10.69
N SER A 126 -4.35 -14.81 9.52
CA SER A 126 -2.91 -14.60 9.32
C SER A 126 -2.62 -13.62 8.19
N ALA A 127 -1.53 -12.87 8.32
CA ALA A 127 -1.02 -11.98 7.29
C ALA A 127 0.47 -12.21 7.03
N GLY A 128 0.84 -12.23 5.76
CA GLY A 128 2.22 -12.22 5.30
C GLY A 128 2.67 -10.79 5.02
N LEU A 129 3.74 -10.36 5.65
CA LEU A 129 4.33 -9.04 5.51
C LEU A 129 5.55 -9.16 4.59
N TYR A 130 5.45 -8.64 3.37
CA TYR A 130 6.61 -8.53 2.50
C TYR A 130 7.37 -7.26 2.83
N VAL A 131 8.61 -7.39 3.26
CA VAL A 131 9.49 -6.25 3.55
C VAL A 131 10.58 -6.21 2.50
N PRO A 132 10.72 -5.09 1.77
CA PRO A 132 11.79 -4.96 0.79
C PRO A 132 13.15 -5.06 1.46
N GLY A 133 14.12 -5.61 0.71
CA GLY A 133 15.53 -5.61 1.07
C GLY A 133 16.35 -5.13 -0.12
N GLY A 134 17.63 -4.97 0.05
CA GLY A 134 18.54 -4.51 -1.01
C GLY A 134 19.41 -3.36 -0.54
N THR A 135 19.46 -2.26 -1.31
CA THR A 135 20.32 -1.11 -1.04
C THR A 135 19.91 -0.25 0.16
N ALA A 136 18.68 -0.36 0.61
CA ALA A 136 18.16 0.32 1.80
C ALA A 136 17.45 -0.65 2.74
N ALA A 137 17.46 -0.33 4.04
CA ALA A 137 16.67 -1.01 5.05
C ALA A 137 15.36 -0.24 5.26
N TYR A 138 14.25 -0.96 5.43
CA TYR A 138 12.92 -0.37 5.58
C TYR A 138 12.26 -0.79 6.91
N PRO A 139 12.81 -0.42 8.07
CA PRO A 139 12.20 -0.73 9.37
C PRO A 139 10.82 -0.04 9.53
N SER A 140 10.62 1.13 8.92
CA SER A 140 9.33 1.82 8.87
C SER A 140 8.26 0.95 8.18
N SER A 141 8.58 0.35 7.03
CA SER A 141 7.65 -0.54 6.32
C SER A 141 7.25 -1.76 7.15
N VAL A 142 8.13 -2.25 8.03
CA VAL A 142 7.77 -3.32 8.96
C VAL A 142 6.66 -2.84 9.91
N LEU A 143 6.84 -1.68 10.55
CA LEU A 143 5.85 -1.11 11.48
C LEU A 143 4.53 -0.80 10.76
N MET A 144 4.60 -0.18 9.57
CA MET A 144 3.44 0.21 8.77
C MET A 144 2.59 -0.99 8.30
N ASN A 145 3.19 -2.16 8.12
CA ASN A 145 2.47 -3.39 7.80
C ASN A 145 2.01 -4.14 9.06
N ALA A 146 2.86 -4.24 10.08
CA ALA A 146 2.60 -5.06 11.25
C ALA A 146 1.57 -4.44 12.22
N ILE A 147 1.67 -3.12 12.47
CA ILE A 147 0.84 -2.46 13.49
C ILE A 147 -0.64 -2.48 13.14
N PRO A 148 -1.11 -2.09 11.93
CA PRO A 148 -2.54 -2.17 11.61
C PRO A 148 -3.07 -3.60 11.65
N ALA A 149 -2.26 -4.59 11.26
CA ALA A 149 -2.63 -6.01 11.38
C ALA A 149 -2.80 -6.44 12.84
N LYS A 150 -1.87 -6.02 13.72
CA LYS A 150 -1.95 -6.26 15.16
C LYS A 150 -3.17 -5.57 15.78
N VAL A 151 -3.41 -4.31 15.45
CA VAL A 151 -4.58 -3.54 15.93
C VAL A 151 -5.89 -4.22 15.47
N ALA A 152 -5.95 -4.75 14.26
CA ALA A 152 -7.09 -5.52 13.76
C ALA A 152 -7.32 -6.84 14.52
N GLY A 153 -6.31 -7.33 15.28
CA GLY A 153 -6.39 -8.58 16.01
C GLY A 153 -5.92 -9.82 15.23
N VAL A 154 -5.10 -9.64 14.18
CA VAL A 154 -4.50 -10.77 13.45
C VAL A 154 -3.59 -11.56 14.37
N SER A 155 -3.85 -12.85 14.55
CA SER A 155 -3.14 -13.68 15.50
C SER A 155 -1.77 -14.18 15.03
N ARG A 156 -1.55 -14.29 13.70
CA ARG A 156 -0.32 -14.78 13.11
C ARG A 156 0.20 -13.80 12.06
N LEU A 157 1.35 -13.16 12.35
CA LEU A 157 2.05 -12.26 11.45
C LEU A 157 3.35 -12.91 10.98
N VAL A 158 3.47 -13.14 9.68
CA VAL A 158 4.63 -13.78 9.04
C VAL A 158 5.36 -12.77 8.19
N MET A 159 6.59 -12.44 8.51
CA MET A 159 7.41 -11.54 7.71
C MET A 159 8.36 -12.33 6.81
N VAL A 160 8.45 -11.92 5.56
CA VAL A 160 9.49 -12.34 4.62
C VAL A 160 10.34 -11.14 4.24
N VAL A 161 11.65 -11.31 4.27
CA VAL A 161 12.62 -10.26 3.96
C VAL A 161 13.82 -10.89 3.23
N PRO A 162 14.23 -10.38 2.05
CA PRO A 162 15.41 -10.86 1.36
C PRO A 162 16.67 -10.59 2.20
N ALA A 163 17.61 -11.52 2.14
CA ALA A 163 18.88 -11.43 2.87
C ALA A 163 20.06 -11.64 1.91
N PRO A 164 20.34 -10.71 0.98
CA PRO A 164 21.44 -10.84 0.05
C PRO A 164 22.76 -11.08 0.80
N ASP A 165 23.53 -12.07 0.34
CA ASP A 165 24.79 -12.49 0.95
C ASP A 165 24.66 -12.82 2.46
N GLY A 166 23.47 -13.23 2.92
CA GLY A 166 23.17 -13.61 4.30
C GLY A 166 22.99 -12.43 5.27
N LYS A 167 22.96 -11.19 4.78
CA LYS A 167 22.89 -9.99 5.63
C LYS A 167 21.45 -9.56 5.85
N LEU A 168 21.04 -9.54 7.11
CA LEU A 168 19.80 -8.91 7.58
C LEU A 168 20.14 -7.63 8.32
N ASN A 169 19.40 -6.57 8.06
CA ASN A 169 19.60 -5.32 8.78
C ASN A 169 19.01 -5.45 10.21
N PRO A 170 19.78 -5.19 11.27
CA PRO A 170 19.31 -5.29 12.65
C PRO A 170 18.06 -4.44 12.94
N LEU A 171 17.93 -3.25 12.32
CA LEU A 171 16.78 -2.37 12.52
C LEU A 171 15.48 -2.99 11.99
N VAL A 172 15.55 -3.78 10.90
CA VAL A 172 14.38 -4.50 10.36
C VAL A 172 13.89 -5.56 11.34
N LEU A 173 14.82 -6.30 11.96
CA LEU A 173 14.48 -7.30 12.97
C LEU A 173 13.96 -6.64 14.26
N ALA A 174 14.55 -5.53 14.68
CA ALA A 174 14.09 -4.74 15.82
C ALA A 174 12.66 -4.20 15.58
N ALA A 175 12.38 -3.67 14.39
CA ALA A 175 11.04 -3.22 14.01
C ALA A 175 10.03 -4.37 14.00
N ALA A 176 10.43 -5.55 13.51
CA ALA A 176 9.58 -6.76 13.52
C ALA A 176 9.25 -7.19 14.97
N HIS A 177 10.23 -7.17 15.86
CA HIS A 177 10.02 -7.42 17.29
C HIS A 177 9.04 -6.40 17.91
N LEU A 178 9.25 -5.10 17.67
CA LEU A 178 8.38 -4.02 18.14
C LEU A 178 6.96 -4.11 17.55
N GLY A 179 6.83 -4.55 16.29
CA GLY A 179 5.57 -4.76 15.59
C GLY A 179 4.81 -6.03 16.00
N GLY A 180 5.44 -6.92 16.81
CA GLY A 180 4.82 -8.17 17.25
C GLY A 180 4.73 -9.23 16.14
N VAL A 181 5.68 -9.23 15.21
CA VAL A 181 5.77 -10.26 14.16
C VAL A 181 6.13 -11.60 14.81
N SER A 182 5.36 -12.65 14.49
CA SER A 182 5.50 -13.98 15.11
C SER A 182 6.48 -14.91 14.40
N GLU A 183 6.70 -14.72 13.12
CA GLU A 183 7.59 -15.54 12.31
C GLU A 183 8.32 -14.64 11.28
N ILE A 184 9.62 -14.85 11.14
CA ILE A 184 10.45 -14.12 10.16
C ILE A 184 11.23 -15.14 9.34
N TYR A 185 11.15 -14.98 8.00
CA TYR A 185 11.89 -15.83 7.06
C TYR A 185 12.78 -14.99 6.15
N ARG A 186 14.03 -15.42 5.97
CA ARG A 186 15.05 -14.74 5.16
C ARG A 186 14.94 -15.14 3.68
N VAL A 187 13.79 -14.79 3.10
CA VAL A 187 13.48 -15.03 1.68
C VAL A 187 12.81 -13.80 1.08
N GLY A 188 13.11 -13.50 -0.17
CA GLY A 188 12.54 -12.36 -0.90
C GLY A 188 11.99 -12.75 -2.26
N GLY A 189 11.67 -11.77 -3.10
CA GLY A 189 11.24 -11.98 -4.47
C GLY A 189 9.90 -12.68 -4.66
N ALA A 190 9.64 -13.11 -5.89
CA ALA A 190 8.42 -13.83 -6.26
C ALA A 190 8.27 -15.16 -5.52
N GLN A 191 9.39 -15.83 -5.19
CA GLN A 191 9.39 -17.10 -4.46
C GLN A 191 8.88 -16.95 -3.03
N ALA A 192 9.17 -15.83 -2.36
CA ALA A 192 8.65 -15.54 -1.02
C ALA A 192 7.12 -15.33 -1.04
N VAL A 193 6.61 -14.59 -2.03
CA VAL A 193 5.18 -14.40 -2.24
C VAL A 193 4.49 -15.73 -2.52
N ALA A 194 5.09 -16.59 -3.36
CA ALA A 194 4.57 -17.91 -3.65
C ALA A 194 4.53 -18.80 -2.41
N ALA A 195 5.58 -18.79 -1.57
CA ALA A 195 5.63 -19.55 -0.34
C ALA A 195 4.55 -19.09 0.66
N LEU A 196 4.33 -17.79 0.80
CA LEU A 196 3.26 -17.24 1.63
C LEU A 196 1.86 -17.63 1.12
N ALA A 197 1.66 -17.71 -0.19
CA ALA A 197 0.36 -17.99 -0.79
C ALA A 197 0.02 -19.50 -0.82
N HIS A 198 0.98 -20.34 -1.20
CA HIS A 198 0.76 -21.79 -1.39
C HIS A 198 1.15 -22.61 -0.16
N GLY A 199 2.01 -22.07 0.67
CA GLY A 199 2.68 -22.82 1.73
C GLY A 199 3.83 -23.69 1.19
N THR A 200 4.73 -24.05 2.09
CA THR A 200 5.78 -25.05 1.87
C THR A 200 5.84 -25.95 3.11
N ALA A 201 6.77 -26.90 3.17
CA ALA A 201 6.93 -27.69 4.38
C ALA A 201 7.42 -26.84 5.58
N THR A 202 8.15 -25.74 5.31
CA THR A 202 8.70 -24.86 6.36
C THR A 202 7.81 -23.65 6.63
N ILE A 203 7.15 -23.09 5.62
CA ILE A 203 6.35 -21.85 5.72
C ILE A 203 4.87 -22.20 5.54
N ALA A 204 4.09 -22.16 6.59
CA ALA A 204 2.64 -22.34 6.47
C ALA A 204 2.01 -21.14 5.73
N PRO A 205 1.01 -21.37 4.86
CA PRO A 205 0.40 -20.30 4.07
C PRO A 205 -0.30 -19.27 4.94
N VAL A 206 -0.51 -18.08 4.39
CA VAL A 206 -1.27 -16.99 5.00
C VAL A 206 -2.53 -16.70 4.20
N VAL A 207 -3.47 -15.94 4.77
CA VAL A 207 -4.71 -15.60 4.06
C VAL A 207 -4.65 -14.24 3.37
N LYS A 208 -3.70 -13.37 3.73
CA LYS A 208 -3.44 -12.11 3.04
C LYS A 208 -1.95 -11.79 3.02
N ILE A 209 -1.46 -11.23 1.91
CA ILE A 209 -0.07 -10.76 1.74
C ILE A 209 -0.13 -9.24 1.55
N VAL A 210 0.63 -8.51 2.35
CA VAL A 210 0.74 -7.05 2.30
C VAL A 210 2.19 -6.60 2.23
N GLY A 211 2.41 -5.38 1.81
CA GLY A 211 3.72 -4.75 1.72
C GLY A 211 4.20 -4.54 0.29
N PRO A 212 4.99 -3.46 0.07
CA PRO A 212 5.55 -3.12 -1.23
C PRO A 212 6.71 -4.05 -1.61
N GLY A 213 7.00 -4.13 -2.90
CA GLY A 213 8.14 -4.87 -3.42
C GLY A 213 8.46 -4.47 -4.84
N ASN A 214 9.52 -5.04 -5.40
CA ASN A 214 9.91 -4.78 -6.78
C ASN A 214 8.90 -5.36 -7.79
N ALA A 215 9.15 -5.13 -9.08
CA ALA A 215 8.28 -5.57 -10.17
C ALA A 215 7.97 -7.08 -10.15
N TYR A 216 8.91 -7.94 -9.73
CA TYR A 216 8.68 -9.38 -9.60
C TYR A 216 7.74 -9.72 -8.44
N VAL A 217 7.83 -8.99 -7.34
CA VAL A 217 6.93 -9.13 -6.19
C VAL A 217 5.53 -8.66 -6.54
N ALA A 218 5.40 -7.53 -7.22
CA ALA A 218 4.13 -7.01 -7.70
C ALA A 218 3.46 -7.99 -8.69
N ALA A 219 4.22 -8.55 -9.63
CA ALA A 219 3.74 -9.58 -10.55
C ALA A 219 3.32 -10.86 -9.81
N ALA A 220 4.11 -11.32 -8.85
CA ALA A 220 3.77 -12.50 -8.06
C ALA A 220 2.51 -12.29 -7.21
N LYS A 221 2.33 -11.13 -6.56
CA LYS A 221 1.10 -10.78 -5.82
C LYS A 221 -0.13 -10.84 -6.75
N ARG A 222 -0.01 -10.30 -7.97
CA ARG A 222 -1.10 -10.39 -8.97
C ARG A 222 -1.45 -11.83 -9.33
N LEU A 223 -0.44 -12.69 -9.50
CA LEU A 223 -0.61 -14.09 -9.88
C LEU A 223 -1.26 -14.94 -8.78
N VAL A 224 -1.00 -14.65 -7.52
CA VAL A 224 -1.56 -15.43 -6.39
C VAL A 224 -2.88 -14.86 -5.88
N PHE A 225 -3.32 -13.69 -6.38
CA PHE A 225 -4.61 -13.11 -5.99
C PHE A 225 -5.76 -14.05 -6.34
N GLY A 226 -6.66 -14.25 -5.38
CA GLY A 226 -7.74 -15.25 -5.47
C GLY A 226 -7.41 -16.55 -4.72
N LYS A 227 -6.13 -16.95 -4.66
CA LYS A 227 -5.65 -17.98 -3.75
C LYS A 227 -5.41 -17.40 -2.35
N VAL A 228 -4.86 -16.20 -2.30
CA VAL A 228 -4.59 -15.40 -1.11
C VAL A 228 -5.06 -13.97 -1.38
N GLY A 229 -5.51 -13.24 -0.36
CA GLY A 229 -5.76 -11.80 -0.48
C GLY A 229 -4.46 -11.01 -0.62
N ILE A 230 -4.52 -9.86 -1.26
CA ILE A 230 -3.41 -8.90 -1.31
C ILE A 230 -3.89 -7.52 -0.86
N ASP A 231 -2.98 -6.61 -0.56
CA ASP A 231 -3.24 -5.20 -0.36
C ASP A 231 -3.42 -4.48 -1.72
N VAL A 232 -2.35 -3.91 -2.23
CA VAL A 232 -2.30 -3.22 -3.53
C VAL A 232 -1.22 -3.82 -4.41
N ILE A 233 -1.30 -3.55 -5.70
CA ILE A 233 -0.21 -3.81 -6.65
C ILE A 233 0.58 -2.51 -6.75
N ALA A 234 1.71 -2.45 -6.05
CA ALA A 234 2.56 -1.28 -6.02
C ALA A 234 3.21 -1.03 -7.38
N GLY A 235 3.09 0.18 -7.85
CA GLY A 235 3.91 0.76 -8.93
C GLY A 235 5.05 1.61 -8.35
N PRO A 236 5.78 2.36 -9.20
CA PRO A 236 6.73 3.36 -8.73
C PRO A 236 6.05 4.45 -7.90
N SER A 237 6.73 4.92 -6.87
CA SER A 237 6.20 5.93 -5.95
C SER A 237 5.99 7.29 -6.62
N GLU A 238 5.08 8.09 -6.06
CA GLU A 238 4.60 9.35 -6.64
C GLU A 238 4.37 10.41 -5.58
N VAL A 239 4.88 11.63 -5.82
CA VAL A 239 4.48 12.83 -5.08
C VAL A 239 3.91 13.88 -6.01
N LEU A 240 2.81 14.49 -5.60
CA LEU A 240 2.22 15.67 -6.20
C LEU A 240 2.20 16.79 -5.18
N VAL A 241 2.91 17.86 -5.46
CA VAL A 241 2.87 19.10 -4.66
C VAL A 241 1.96 20.11 -5.34
N ILE A 242 0.98 20.64 -4.61
CA ILE A 242 0.15 21.78 -5.03
C ILE A 242 0.60 22.99 -4.21
N ALA A 243 1.03 24.05 -4.88
CA ALA A 243 1.52 25.24 -4.19
C ALA A 243 1.07 26.53 -4.89
N ASP A 244 0.70 27.55 -4.07
CA ASP A 244 0.53 28.92 -4.51
C ASP A 244 1.81 29.74 -4.34
N ASP A 245 1.77 31.05 -4.63
CA ASP A 245 2.92 31.95 -4.53
C ASP A 245 3.49 32.15 -3.10
N SER A 246 2.81 31.63 -2.07
CA SER A 246 3.30 31.61 -0.68
C SER A 246 4.25 30.45 -0.40
N GLY A 247 4.34 29.45 -1.30
CA GLY A 247 5.20 28.29 -1.15
C GLY A 247 6.67 28.65 -1.09
N ASN A 248 7.43 27.90 -0.27
CA ASN A 248 8.89 28.01 -0.21
C ASN A 248 9.51 27.06 -1.24
N ALA A 249 10.20 27.62 -2.22
CA ALA A 249 10.77 26.87 -3.32
C ALA A 249 11.82 25.83 -2.89
N ASP A 250 12.63 26.12 -1.85
CA ASP A 250 13.64 25.18 -1.36
C ASP A 250 12.99 23.98 -0.64
N TRP A 251 11.89 24.20 0.10
CA TRP A 251 11.14 23.13 0.77
C TRP A 251 10.46 22.23 -0.25
N ILE A 252 9.73 22.82 -1.22
CA ILE A 252 9.09 22.07 -2.31
C ILE A 252 10.12 21.25 -3.08
N ALA A 253 11.28 21.82 -3.38
CA ALA A 253 12.35 21.10 -4.06
C ALA A 253 12.87 19.92 -3.25
N ALA A 254 12.97 20.07 -1.91
CA ALA A 254 13.40 19.00 -1.02
C ALA A 254 12.37 17.85 -1.02
N ASP A 255 11.08 18.14 -0.98
CA ASP A 255 10.02 17.13 -0.98
C ASP A 255 9.93 16.41 -2.34
N LEU A 256 10.03 17.13 -3.46
CA LEU A 256 10.11 16.51 -4.79
C LEU A 256 11.31 15.58 -4.93
N LEU A 257 12.45 15.94 -4.32
CA LEU A 257 13.67 15.14 -4.33
C LEU A 257 13.64 13.97 -3.34
N ALA A 258 12.97 14.11 -2.20
CA ALA A 258 12.71 13.02 -1.27
C ALA A 258 12.01 11.86 -1.96
N GLN A 259 11.01 12.15 -2.81
CA GLN A 259 10.37 11.12 -3.62
C GLN A 259 11.27 10.63 -4.76
N ALA A 260 11.96 11.53 -5.46
CA ALA A 260 12.78 11.17 -6.62
C ALA A 260 13.97 10.26 -6.26
N GLU A 261 14.48 10.30 -5.02
CA GLU A 261 15.60 9.47 -4.60
C GLU A 261 15.22 8.01 -4.31
N HIS A 262 13.91 7.68 -4.21
CA HIS A 262 13.44 6.32 -3.96
C HIS A 262 13.84 5.38 -5.10
N ASP A 263 13.54 5.75 -6.34
CA ASP A 263 13.81 4.95 -7.54
C ASP A 263 13.89 5.83 -8.78
N ALA A 264 14.67 5.42 -9.79
CA ALA A 264 14.78 6.15 -11.05
C ALA A 264 13.45 6.27 -11.83
N SER A 265 12.46 5.43 -11.53
CA SER A 265 11.11 5.48 -12.10
C SER A 265 10.09 6.20 -11.21
N ALA A 266 10.49 6.72 -10.03
CA ALA A 266 9.63 7.55 -9.19
C ALA A 266 9.18 8.81 -9.92
N GLN A 267 8.04 9.37 -9.52
CA GLN A 267 7.46 10.55 -10.17
C GLN A 267 7.23 11.68 -9.17
N SER A 268 7.81 12.84 -9.47
CA SER A 268 7.66 14.06 -8.66
C SER A 268 7.02 15.15 -9.51
N ILE A 269 5.88 15.69 -9.07
CA ILE A 269 5.06 16.62 -9.82
C ILE A 269 4.80 17.87 -8.98
N LEU A 270 5.00 19.05 -9.55
CA LEU A 270 4.53 20.33 -9.02
C LEU A 270 3.40 20.86 -9.86
N ILE A 271 2.29 21.28 -9.24
CA ILE A 271 1.27 22.12 -9.87
C ILE A 271 1.22 23.46 -9.12
N THR A 272 1.31 24.56 -9.83
CA THR A 272 1.26 25.91 -9.23
C THR A 272 0.61 26.92 -10.18
N ASP A 273 -0.03 27.94 -9.59
CA ASP A 273 -0.54 29.12 -10.29
C ASP A 273 0.49 30.26 -10.34
N SER A 274 1.70 30.02 -9.83
CA SER A 274 2.79 31.00 -9.77
C SER A 274 3.95 30.61 -10.67
N ARG A 275 4.07 31.23 -11.83
CA ARG A 275 5.21 31.03 -12.74
C ARG A 275 6.56 31.29 -12.04
N ARG A 276 6.60 32.34 -11.18
CA ARG A 276 7.81 32.64 -10.41
C ARG A 276 8.20 31.45 -9.53
N LEU A 277 7.22 30.89 -8.79
CA LEU A 277 7.48 29.73 -7.93
C LEU A 277 7.93 28.50 -8.76
N ALA A 278 7.30 28.24 -9.90
CA ALA A 278 7.70 27.18 -10.82
C ALA A 278 9.16 27.26 -11.23
N ASP A 279 9.63 28.47 -11.57
CA ASP A 279 11.02 28.72 -11.96
C ASP A 279 11.98 28.66 -10.77
N ASP A 280 11.56 29.15 -9.59
CA ASP A 280 12.35 29.09 -8.37
C ASP A 280 12.53 27.64 -7.90
N VAL A 281 11.48 26.80 -7.93
CA VAL A 281 11.55 25.38 -7.59
C VAL A 281 12.47 24.62 -8.55
N ALA A 282 12.36 24.86 -9.85
CA ALA A 282 13.25 24.21 -10.83
C ALA A 282 14.73 24.48 -10.53
N ARG A 283 15.07 25.75 -10.20
CA ARG A 283 16.45 26.13 -9.81
C ARG A 283 16.86 25.50 -8.48
N ALA A 284 15.95 25.44 -7.50
CA ALA A 284 16.21 24.83 -6.19
C ALA A 284 16.49 23.34 -6.33
N VAL A 285 15.72 22.60 -7.14
CA VAL A 285 15.97 21.18 -7.44
C VAL A 285 17.36 20.98 -8.06
N GLU A 286 17.72 21.78 -9.09
CA GLU A 286 19.04 21.70 -9.71
C GLU A 286 20.18 22.02 -8.71
N GLY A 287 19.93 22.92 -7.79
CA GLY A 287 20.87 23.27 -6.71
C GLY A 287 21.06 22.12 -5.73
N GLN A 288 19.97 21.56 -5.21
CA GLN A 288 19.98 20.51 -4.19
C GLN A 288 20.50 19.18 -4.74
N LEU A 289 20.21 18.82 -5.99
CA LEU A 289 20.76 17.62 -6.63
C LEU A 289 22.29 17.55 -6.59
N LYS A 290 23.01 18.68 -6.56
CA LYS A 290 24.48 18.68 -6.52
C LYS A 290 25.06 18.14 -5.22
N THR A 291 24.26 18.09 -4.15
CA THR A 291 24.72 17.72 -2.80
C THR A 291 24.09 16.42 -2.29
N LEU A 292 23.09 15.87 -3.00
CA LEU A 292 22.43 14.65 -2.58
C LEU A 292 23.32 13.41 -2.77
N PRO A 293 23.43 12.53 -1.78
CA PRO A 293 24.17 11.26 -1.93
C PRO A 293 23.62 10.38 -3.06
N ARG A 294 22.30 10.41 -3.29
CA ARG A 294 21.61 9.63 -4.34
C ARG A 294 21.28 10.48 -5.58
N ALA A 295 22.05 11.52 -5.86
CA ALA A 295 21.82 12.46 -6.96
C ALA A 295 21.62 11.79 -8.33
N GLN A 296 22.30 10.67 -8.60
CA GLN A 296 22.15 9.96 -9.87
C GLN A 296 20.73 9.39 -10.03
N ILE A 297 20.18 8.79 -8.99
CA ILE A 297 18.83 8.19 -8.99
C ILE A 297 17.78 9.31 -9.05
N ALA A 298 17.87 10.28 -8.12
CA ALA A 298 16.93 11.40 -8.05
C ALA A 298 16.96 12.26 -9.34
N GLY A 299 18.14 12.48 -9.91
CA GLY A 299 18.30 13.23 -11.16
C GLY A 299 17.69 12.51 -12.37
N ALA A 300 17.83 11.18 -12.47
CA ALA A 300 17.18 10.38 -13.51
C ALA A 300 15.67 10.44 -13.39
N SER A 301 15.14 10.18 -12.18
CA SER A 301 13.70 10.27 -11.87
C SER A 301 13.13 11.64 -12.25
N TRP A 302 13.78 12.72 -11.80
CA TRP A 302 13.34 14.09 -12.08
C TRP A 302 13.40 14.43 -13.58
N ALA A 303 14.43 13.95 -14.29
CA ALA A 303 14.58 14.23 -15.72
C ALA A 303 13.56 13.49 -16.59
N ASP A 304 13.26 12.24 -16.25
CA ASP A 304 12.47 11.35 -17.11
C ASP A 304 10.97 11.35 -16.73
N PHE A 305 10.64 11.54 -15.44
CA PHE A 305 9.27 11.44 -14.93
C PHE A 305 8.81 12.67 -14.14
N GLY A 306 9.69 13.61 -13.83
CA GLY A 306 9.33 14.86 -13.15
C GLY A 306 8.50 15.79 -14.03
N ALA A 307 7.59 16.55 -13.41
CA ALA A 307 6.76 17.54 -14.11
C ALA A 307 6.57 18.81 -13.30
N ILE A 308 6.52 19.94 -14.00
CA ILE A 308 6.04 21.23 -13.47
C ILE A 308 4.87 21.65 -14.35
N ILE A 309 3.69 21.82 -13.74
CA ILE A 309 2.43 22.15 -14.39
C ILE A 309 1.98 23.53 -13.91
N GLU A 310 1.93 24.48 -14.81
CA GLU A 310 1.45 25.82 -14.55
C GLU A 310 -0.05 25.92 -14.88
N VAL A 311 -0.84 26.43 -13.93
CA VAL A 311 -2.27 26.71 -14.08
C VAL A 311 -2.53 28.21 -13.92
N GLU A 312 -3.68 28.71 -14.36
CA GLU A 312 -4.04 30.12 -14.22
C GLU A 312 -4.50 30.44 -12.79
N ASP A 313 -5.16 29.47 -12.15
CA ASP A 313 -5.61 29.48 -10.77
C ASP A 313 -5.64 28.08 -10.20
N LEU A 314 -5.68 27.95 -8.85
CA LEU A 314 -5.71 26.67 -8.17
C LEU A 314 -7.02 25.87 -8.37
N ASP A 315 -8.10 26.49 -8.84
CA ASP A 315 -9.33 25.77 -9.17
C ASP A 315 -9.09 24.79 -10.33
N GLN A 316 -8.22 25.16 -11.28
CA GLN A 316 -7.80 24.30 -12.37
C GLN A 316 -6.89 23.15 -11.92
N ALA A 317 -6.21 23.26 -10.76
CA ALA A 317 -5.36 22.22 -10.23
C ALA A 317 -6.17 21.02 -9.67
N VAL A 318 -7.39 21.24 -9.16
CA VAL A 318 -8.21 20.17 -8.56
C VAL A 318 -8.49 19.01 -9.52
N PRO A 319 -9.03 19.24 -10.73
CA PRO A 319 -9.28 18.15 -11.68
C PRO A 319 -7.97 17.48 -12.17
N LEU A 320 -6.85 18.20 -12.18
CA LEU A 320 -5.56 17.62 -12.55
C LEU A 320 -5.05 16.72 -11.41
N ALA A 321 -5.16 17.14 -10.16
CA ALA A 321 -4.83 16.32 -8.99
C ALA A 321 -5.66 15.04 -8.95
N ASP A 322 -6.97 15.12 -9.18
CA ASP A 322 -7.85 13.97 -9.23
C ASP A 322 -7.54 13.01 -10.41
N ALA A 323 -7.07 13.55 -11.54
CA ALA A 323 -6.66 12.75 -12.70
C ALA A 323 -5.30 12.06 -12.47
N ILE A 324 -4.37 12.73 -11.80
CA ILE A 324 -3.07 12.18 -11.39
C ILE A 324 -3.31 11.12 -10.32
N ALA A 325 -4.17 11.38 -9.34
CA ALA A 325 -4.49 10.49 -8.23
C ALA A 325 -3.21 9.94 -7.57
N ALA A 326 -2.32 10.85 -7.19
CA ALA A 326 -0.99 10.54 -6.69
C ALA A 326 -1.02 9.74 -5.38
N GLU A 327 0.05 8.99 -5.15
CA GLU A 327 0.32 8.31 -3.88
C GLU A 327 0.36 9.32 -2.72
N HIS A 328 1.21 10.34 -2.84
CA HIS A 328 1.35 11.43 -1.87
C HIS A 328 0.89 12.72 -2.51
N LEU A 329 -0.03 13.43 -1.86
CA LEU A 329 -0.47 14.76 -2.24
C LEU A 329 -0.11 15.77 -1.15
N GLU A 330 0.82 16.66 -1.43
CA GLU A 330 1.17 17.77 -0.55
C GLU A 330 0.46 19.05 -1.00
N ILE A 331 -0.16 19.77 -0.06
CA ILE A 331 -0.88 21.00 -0.33
C ILE A 331 -0.21 22.14 0.43
N MET A 332 0.65 22.90 -0.25
CA MET A 332 1.42 24.01 0.29
C MET A 332 0.82 25.35 -0.15
N THR A 333 -0.46 25.56 0.15
CA THR A 333 -1.20 26.78 -0.17
C THR A 333 -1.54 27.55 1.09
N ARG A 334 -2.01 28.80 0.96
CA ARG A 334 -2.48 29.60 2.09
C ARG A 334 -3.65 28.98 2.84
N ASP A 335 -4.51 28.24 2.14
CA ASP A 335 -5.64 27.52 2.73
C ASP A 335 -5.63 26.06 2.23
N PRO A 336 -4.81 25.20 2.86
CA PRO A 336 -4.68 23.82 2.44
C PRO A 336 -5.93 23.00 2.69
N ASP A 337 -6.70 23.30 3.75
CA ASP A 337 -7.92 22.58 4.10
C ASP A 337 -9.03 22.81 3.08
N ALA A 338 -9.22 24.05 2.63
CA ALA A 338 -10.20 24.39 1.60
C ALA A 338 -9.88 23.74 0.26
N PHE A 339 -8.58 23.63 -0.11
CA PHE A 339 -8.17 22.93 -1.31
C PHE A 339 -8.40 21.42 -1.16
N ALA A 340 -7.96 20.82 -0.05
CA ALA A 340 -8.09 19.38 0.23
C ALA A 340 -9.55 18.89 0.20
N ALA A 341 -10.48 19.68 0.71
CA ALA A 341 -11.91 19.37 0.73
C ALA A 341 -12.51 19.13 -0.67
N ARG A 342 -11.83 19.56 -1.73
CA ARG A 342 -12.26 19.48 -3.14
C ARG A 342 -11.62 18.31 -3.87
N VAL A 343 -10.52 17.75 -3.35
CA VAL A 343 -9.80 16.62 -3.96
C VAL A 343 -10.45 15.30 -3.54
N ARG A 344 -10.62 14.40 -4.49
CA ARG A 344 -11.21 13.07 -4.27
C ARG A 344 -10.19 11.94 -4.28
N ASN A 345 -9.14 12.07 -5.05
CA ASN A 345 -8.24 10.98 -5.40
C ASN A 345 -6.81 11.28 -4.96
N ALA A 346 -6.41 10.78 -3.80
CA ALA A 346 -5.03 10.75 -3.34
C ALA A 346 -4.84 9.57 -2.41
N GLY A 347 -3.65 8.99 -2.35
CA GLY A 347 -3.33 7.94 -1.39
C GLY A 347 -3.25 8.49 0.03
N ALA A 348 -2.52 9.59 0.22
CA ALA A 348 -2.48 10.40 1.44
C ALA A 348 -2.42 11.88 1.09
N ILE A 349 -2.94 12.74 1.97
CA ILE A 349 -2.93 14.20 1.82
C ILE A 349 -2.15 14.82 2.98
N PHE A 350 -1.16 15.66 2.66
CA PHE A 350 -0.30 16.37 3.60
C PHE A 350 -0.65 17.86 3.55
N LEU A 351 -1.07 18.41 4.67
CA LEU A 351 -1.68 19.76 4.74
C LEU A 351 -0.71 20.78 5.30
N GLY A 352 -0.38 21.78 4.48
CA GLY A 352 0.43 22.92 4.86
C GLY A 352 1.93 22.69 4.75
N ALA A 353 2.67 23.80 4.69
CA ALA A 353 4.10 23.84 4.41
C ALA A 353 5.01 23.14 5.45
N HIS A 354 4.48 22.80 6.64
CA HIS A 354 5.22 22.10 7.70
C HIS A 354 4.90 20.61 7.79
N THR A 355 4.27 20.05 6.76
CA THR A 355 3.86 18.64 6.72
C THR A 355 4.44 17.95 5.50
N PRO A 356 5.78 17.79 5.42
CA PRO A 356 6.39 17.06 4.32
C PRO A 356 6.03 15.58 4.36
N GLU A 357 6.00 14.92 3.21
CA GLU A 357 5.76 13.49 3.03
C GLU A 357 6.56 12.63 4.03
N ALA A 358 7.84 12.97 4.24
CA ALA A 358 8.74 12.24 5.13
C ALA A 358 8.21 12.13 6.59
N ILE A 359 7.42 13.09 7.07
CA ILE A 359 6.78 12.96 8.39
C ILE A 359 5.75 11.83 8.38
N GLY A 360 4.96 11.70 7.31
CA GLY A 360 4.01 10.60 7.12
C GLY A 360 4.71 9.25 6.98
N ASP A 361 5.81 9.22 6.26
CA ASP A 361 6.58 8.01 6.00
C ASP A 361 7.17 7.36 7.27
N TYR A 362 7.50 8.18 8.26
CA TYR A 362 8.19 7.66 9.44
C TYR A 362 7.38 7.78 10.73
N VAL A 363 6.87 8.95 11.07
CA VAL A 363 6.38 9.23 12.43
C VAL A 363 5.03 9.94 12.49
N GLY A 364 4.42 10.27 11.36
CA GLY A 364 3.12 10.97 11.30
C GLY A 364 1.99 10.18 11.94
N GLY A 365 2.05 8.87 11.88
CA GLY A 365 1.05 7.95 12.40
C GLY A 365 0.15 7.34 11.33
N SER A 366 -0.11 8.04 10.22
CA SER A 366 -0.76 7.47 9.04
C SER A 366 0.10 6.41 8.37
N ASN A 367 -0.50 5.57 7.53
CA ASN A 367 0.23 4.51 6.84
C ASN A 367 0.87 5.03 5.56
N HIS A 368 2.10 4.59 5.29
CA HIS A 368 2.81 4.90 4.05
C HIS A 368 2.70 3.81 2.97
N VAL A 369 2.04 2.71 3.25
CA VAL A 369 1.71 1.72 2.21
C VAL A 369 0.47 2.20 1.49
N LEU A 370 0.68 2.97 0.44
CA LEU A 370 -0.31 3.75 -0.26
C LEU A 370 -0.58 3.22 -1.68
N PRO A 371 -1.73 3.53 -2.26
CA PRO A 371 -2.03 3.17 -3.65
C PRO A 371 -1.20 4.03 -4.61
N THR A 372 -0.46 3.38 -5.50
CA THR A 372 0.36 3.99 -6.55
C THR A 372 -0.27 3.82 -7.93
N ALA A 373 0.34 4.35 -8.97
CA ALA A 373 -0.11 4.18 -10.35
C ALA A 373 -1.59 4.53 -10.55
N ARG A 374 -2.03 5.61 -9.93
CA ARG A 374 -3.41 6.12 -9.95
C ARG A 374 -4.45 5.19 -9.35
N SER A 375 -4.07 4.18 -8.59
CA SER A 375 -5.02 3.29 -7.93
C SER A 375 -5.75 3.97 -6.75
N ALA A 376 -5.31 5.15 -6.30
CA ALA A 376 -6.02 5.99 -5.33
C ALA A 376 -7.45 6.37 -5.77
N ARG A 377 -7.79 6.21 -7.06
CA ARG A 377 -9.16 6.37 -7.58
C ARG A 377 -10.15 5.31 -7.10
N PHE A 378 -9.67 4.17 -6.62
CA PHE A 378 -10.50 3.03 -6.19
C PHE A 378 -9.92 2.23 -5.01
N SER A 379 -8.78 2.63 -4.49
CA SER A 379 -8.10 1.96 -3.38
C SER A 379 -7.65 2.99 -2.34
N SER A 380 -7.56 2.57 -1.10
CA SER A 380 -7.04 3.38 0.02
C SER A 380 -5.66 2.89 0.44
N GLY A 381 -4.96 3.68 1.23
CA GLY A 381 -3.78 3.23 1.94
C GLY A 381 -4.09 2.10 2.91
N LEU A 382 -3.08 1.29 3.23
CA LEU A 382 -3.19 0.15 4.13
C LEU A 382 -3.69 0.60 5.51
N GLY A 383 -4.73 -0.07 5.99
CA GLY A 383 -5.33 0.24 7.28
C GLY A 383 -5.89 -0.99 7.98
N VAL A 384 -6.55 -0.76 9.11
CA VAL A 384 -7.12 -1.84 9.93
C VAL A 384 -8.14 -2.67 9.16
N LEU A 385 -8.94 -2.04 8.30
CA LEU A 385 -9.99 -2.71 7.51
C LEU A 385 -9.42 -3.71 6.50
N ASP A 386 -8.17 -3.54 6.07
CA ASP A 386 -7.49 -4.50 5.21
C ASP A 386 -7.28 -5.86 5.86
N PHE A 387 -7.26 -5.90 7.18
CA PHE A 387 -7.06 -7.09 8.00
C PHE A 387 -8.34 -7.59 8.65
N MET A 388 -9.49 -7.04 8.26
CA MET A 388 -10.78 -7.41 8.83
C MET A 388 -11.79 -7.84 7.79
N LYS A 389 -12.72 -8.71 8.18
CA LYS A 389 -13.82 -9.19 7.37
C LYS A 389 -15.13 -8.76 8.01
N ARG A 390 -16.05 -8.20 7.21
CA ARG A 390 -17.42 -7.89 7.63
C ARG A 390 -18.36 -9.02 7.21
N THR A 391 -19.00 -9.68 8.17
CA THR A 391 -19.99 -10.70 7.95
C THR A 391 -21.38 -10.13 8.23
N SER A 392 -22.28 -10.19 7.24
CA SER A 392 -23.66 -9.77 7.39
C SER A 392 -24.45 -10.77 8.25
N LEU A 393 -25.36 -10.25 9.07
CA LEU A 393 -26.26 -11.01 9.92
C LEU A 393 -27.70 -10.69 9.51
N LEU A 394 -28.54 -11.71 9.36
CA LEU A 394 -29.97 -11.60 9.08
C LEU A 394 -30.70 -12.64 9.92
N LYS A 395 -31.78 -12.22 10.62
CA LYS A 395 -32.61 -13.10 11.41
C LYS A 395 -34.07 -12.72 11.23
N CYS A 396 -34.86 -13.71 10.76
CA CYS A 396 -36.30 -13.63 10.66
C CYS A 396 -36.95 -14.59 11.65
N GLY A 397 -38.05 -14.16 12.27
CA GLY A 397 -39.00 -15.05 12.90
C GLY A 397 -40.11 -15.47 11.92
N PRO A 398 -41.09 -16.26 12.39
CA PRO A 398 -42.21 -16.72 11.54
C PRO A 398 -43.04 -15.58 10.94
N GLU A 399 -43.22 -14.48 11.67
CA GLU A 399 -44.02 -13.34 11.21
C GLU A 399 -43.31 -12.58 10.08
N GLN A 400 -42.02 -12.33 10.25
CA GLN A 400 -41.18 -11.69 9.22
C GLN A 400 -41.11 -12.55 7.96
N LEU A 401 -41.00 -13.88 8.13
CA LEU A 401 -40.99 -14.79 6.99
C LEU A 401 -42.34 -14.78 6.25
N ARG A 402 -43.47 -14.71 6.98
CA ARG A 402 -44.80 -14.56 6.34
C ARG A 402 -44.91 -13.27 5.54
N ALA A 403 -44.35 -12.18 6.06
CA ALA A 403 -44.36 -10.87 5.38
C ALA A 403 -43.48 -10.84 4.12
N LEU A 404 -42.27 -11.37 4.20
CA LEU A 404 -41.26 -11.30 3.12
C LEU A 404 -41.32 -12.46 2.13
N GLY A 405 -41.82 -13.63 2.58
CA GLY A 405 -41.79 -14.87 1.82
C GLY A 405 -42.46 -14.84 0.46
N PRO A 406 -43.69 -14.26 0.32
CA PRO A 406 -44.34 -14.18 -0.98
C PRO A 406 -43.52 -13.46 -2.05
N ALA A 407 -42.87 -12.37 -1.69
CA ALA A 407 -42.01 -11.63 -2.61
C ALA A 407 -40.75 -12.45 -3.00
N ALA A 408 -40.13 -13.11 -2.01
CA ALA A 408 -38.96 -13.96 -2.27
C ALA A 408 -39.29 -15.16 -3.17
N MET A 409 -40.48 -15.79 -2.95
CA MET A 409 -40.96 -16.89 -3.79
C MET A 409 -41.23 -16.42 -5.23
N THR A 410 -41.84 -15.25 -5.40
CA THR A 410 -42.12 -14.67 -6.72
C THR A 410 -40.83 -14.40 -7.49
N LEU A 411 -39.82 -13.77 -6.84
CA LEU A 411 -38.53 -13.50 -7.45
C LEU A 411 -37.78 -14.80 -7.79
N GLY A 412 -37.76 -15.76 -6.88
CA GLY A 412 -37.09 -17.05 -7.14
C GLY A 412 -37.70 -17.78 -8.35
N LYS A 413 -39.03 -17.74 -8.52
CA LYS A 413 -39.69 -18.30 -9.71
C LYS A 413 -39.37 -17.51 -10.98
N ALA A 414 -39.40 -16.18 -10.91
CA ALA A 414 -39.10 -15.32 -12.06
C ALA A 414 -37.65 -15.51 -12.57
N GLU A 415 -36.73 -15.85 -11.68
CA GLU A 415 -35.33 -16.16 -12.01
C GLU A 415 -35.13 -17.63 -12.45
N GLY A 416 -36.16 -18.45 -12.45
CA GLY A 416 -36.07 -19.89 -12.77
C GLY A 416 -35.39 -20.71 -11.66
N LEU A 417 -35.37 -20.19 -10.43
CA LEU A 417 -34.76 -20.81 -9.25
C LEU A 417 -35.81 -21.42 -8.33
N ASP A 418 -36.51 -22.47 -8.79
CA ASP A 418 -37.63 -23.09 -8.06
C ASP A 418 -37.25 -23.61 -6.67
N ALA A 419 -36.04 -24.11 -6.50
CA ALA A 419 -35.55 -24.55 -5.19
C ALA A 419 -35.46 -23.39 -4.18
N HIS A 420 -35.15 -22.16 -4.62
CA HIS A 420 -35.15 -20.97 -3.77
C HIS A 420 -36.59 -20.63 -3.32
N SER A 421 -37.53 -20.60 -4.26
CA SER A 421 -38.98 -20.43 -3.96
C SER A 421 -39.48 -21.50 -2.99
N ARG A 422 -39.15 -22.77 -3.26
CA ARG A 422 -39.54 -23.90 -2.39
C ARG A 422 -38.95 -23.82 -1.00
N SER A 423 -37.70 -23.36 -0.88
CA SER A 423 -37.05 -23.18 0.43
C SER A 423 -37.82 -22.23 1.35
N VAL A 424 -38.45 -21.21 0.79
CA VAL A 424 -39.33 -20.28 1.52
C VAL A 424 -40.72 -20.90 1.72
N GLY A 425 -41.32 -21.44 0.65
CA GLY A 425 -42.66 -21.95 0.64
C GLY A 425 -42.91 -23.07 1.67
N ILE A 426 -41.98 -24.01 1.79
CA ILE A 426 -42.07 -25.11 2.75
C ILE A 426 -42.12 -24.63 4.22
N ARG A 427 -41.45 -23.51 4.54
CA ARG A 427 -41.50 -22.91 5.89
C ARG A 427 -42.81 -22.15 6.15
N LEU A 428 -43.53 -21.83 5.12
CA LEU A 428 -44.85 -21.17 5.17
C LEU A 428 -45.99 -22.16 5.01
N ASN A 429 -45.71 -23.46 4.85
CA ASN A 429 -46.67 -24.51 4.48
C ASN A 429 -47.37 -24.22 3.15
N LEU A 430 -46.66 -23.61 2.21
CA LEU A 430 -47.09 -23.33 0.83
C LEU A 430 -46.44 -24.32 -0.13
N PRO A 431 -47.13 -24.72 -1.23
CA PRO A 431 -46.61 -25.64 -2.22
C PRO A 431 -45.42 -25.10 -3.00
#